data_b1565a2c718c8e2e247063d408121df7
#
_entry.id   b1565a2c718c8e2e247063d408121df7
#
_cell.length_a   1.000
_cell.length_b   1.000
_cell.length_c   1.000
_cell.angle_alpha   90.00
_cell.angle_beta   90.00
_cell.angle_gamma   90.00
#
_symmetry.space_group_name_H-M   'P 1'
#
loop_
_entity.id
_entity.type
_entity.pdbx_description
1 polymer ?
#
loop_
_entity_poly.entity_id
_entity_poly.type
_entity_poly.pdbx_seq_one_letter_code
_entity_poly.pdbx_strand_id
1 'polypeptide(L)'
;ASTPNGEVEFRGKNVVLASGGYAANSELWAKHTPKAPLCSYTNPYSRGDGLKAAVTLDARIDRGDYFLNTFAGYREDAADPTSGRFLLLSPGARKVWEIFVDRRGRRFMQEDHPSIDYRERALFSQAGTAMHIILDEGILQNAAPLTLEDATAYRARFGRHPAFIKARTIDELARKLDVPVGNLRKTIAQYNRAVDAELDREQGKQFLIRRIEKAPFYAIKAQGITVVSPAGLAVDKQLRVLNRAGKPIKNLYAAGEVLGFGRTSGNAYVGGLSLTPALTFGKLLGEKLLSW
;
A
#
# COMPACT_ATOMS: atom_id res chain seq x y z
N ALA A 1 -12.59 26.29 -13.41
CA ALA A 1 -12.53 24.87 -13.74
C ALA A 1 -12.61 24.68 -15.24
N SER A 2 -11.80 23.78 -15.80
CA SER A 2 -11.90 23.40 -17.21
C SER A 2 -12.99 22.34 -17.38
N THR A 3 -13.86 22.54 -18.35
CA THR A 3 -14.94 21.60 -18.72
C THR A 3 -14.84 21.28 -20.21
N PRO A 4 -15.53 20.25 -20.71
CA PRO A 4 -15.60 19.98 -22.16
C PRO A 4 -16.11 21.18 -22.99
N ASN A 5 -16.88 22.09 -22.36
CA ASN A 5 -17.47 23.27 -22.99
C ASN A 5 -16.67 24.56 -22.74
N GLY A 6 -15.43 24.48 -22.23
CA GLY A 6 -14.57 25.60 -21.93
C GLY A 6 -14.29 25.81 -20.44
N GLU A 7 -13.72 26.96 -20.09
CA GLU A 7 -13.44 27.31 -18.71
C GLU A 7 -14.66 27.91 -18.01
N VAL A 8 -14.91 27.47 -16.77
CA VAL A 8 -15.99 28.01 -15.92
C VAL A 8 -15.37 28.58 -14.65
N GLU A 9 -15.71 29.84 -14.33
CA GLU A 9 -15.31 30.50 -13.09
C GLU A 9 -16.41 30.35 -12.03
N PHE A 10 -16.04 29.84 -10.85
CA PHE A 10 -16.90 29.81 -9.66
C PHE A 10 -16.40 30.84 -8.64
N ARG A 11 -17.27 31.76 -8.22
CA ARG A 11 -16.95 32.76 -7.20
C ARG A 11 -17.67 32.43 -5.91
N GLY A 12 -16.93 32.46 -4.80
CA GLY A 12 -17.47 32.23 -3.45
C GLY A 12 -16.75 33.08 -2.41
N LYS A 13 -17.40 33.34 -1.30
CA LYS A 13 -16.79 34.03 -0.14
C LYS A 13 -15.64 33.17 0.46
N ASN A 14 -15.84 31.83 0.48
CA ASN A 14 -14.88 30.87 1.01
C ASN A 14 -14.70 29.74 -0.02
N VAL A 15 -13.49 29.17 -0.07
CA VAL A 15 -13.15 28.00 -0.87
C VAL A 15 -12.71 26.87 0.05
N VAL A 16 -13.28 25.67 -0.10
CA VAL A 16 -12.88 24.47 0.62
C VAL A 16 -12.28 23.47 -0.37
N LEU A 17 -11.01 23.14 -0.20
CA LEU A 17 -10.35 22.11 -0.96
C LEU A 17 -10.61 20.74 -0.33
N ALA A 18 -11.35 19.87 -1.03
CA ALA A 18 -11.64 18.48 -0.65
C ALA A 18 -11.35 17.51 -1.82
N SER A 19 -10.35 17.84 -2.63
CA SER A 19 -10.05 17.23 -3.94
C SER A 19 -9.30 15.90 -3.87
N GLY A 20 -9.12 15.31 -2.67
CA GLY A 20 -8.32 14.10 -2.49
C GLY A 20 -6.81 14.35 -2.56
N GLY A 21 -6.06 13.26 -2.67
CA GLY A 21 -4.60 13.26 -2.66
C GLY A 21 -3.96 13.25 -4.05
N TYR A 22 -2.72 12.72 -4.12
CA TYR A 22 -1.91 12.67 -5.34
C TYR A 22 -1.29 11.30 -5.62
N ALA A 23 -1.77 10.23 -5.00
CA ALA A 23 -1.15 8.90 -5.14
C ALA A 23 -1.26 8.31 -6.57
N ALA A 24 -2.07 8.88 -7.46
CA ALA A 24 -2.09 8.55 -8.90
C ALA A 24 -1.16 9.44 -9.75
N ASN A 25 -0.30 10.24 -9.12
CA ASN A 25 0.64 11.13 -9.80
C ASN A 25 2.08 10.84 -9.34
N SER A 26 2.85 10.13 -10.18
CA SER A 26 4.21 9.70 -9.86
C SER A 26 5.20 10.86 -9.67
N GLU A 27 5.01 11.97 -10.37
CA GLU A 27 5.86 13.15 -10.23
C GLU A 27 5.66 13.83 -8.87
N LEU A 28 4.40 14.03 -8.47
CA LEU A 28 4.09 14.59 -7.15
C LEU A 28 4.50 13.63 -6.03
N TRP A 29 4.39 12.32 -6.28
CA TRP A 29 4.89 11.32 -5.33
C TRP A 29 6.40 11.45 -5.15
N ALA A 30 7.17 11.44 -6.22
CA ALA A 30 8.63 11.60 -6.17
C ALA A 30 9.05 12.92 -5.48
N LYS A 31 8.29 13.99 -5.69
CA LYS A 31 8.54 15.30 -5.08
C LYS A 31 8.25 15.36 -3.59
N HIS A 32 7.12 14.78 -3.14
CA HIS A 32 6.62 14.96 -1.78
C HIS A 32 6.80 13.73 -0.88
N THR A 33 7.11 12.55 -1.46
CA THR A 33 7.28 11.28 -0.73
C THR A 33 8.48 10.50 -1.30
N PRO A 34 9.67 11.11 -1.45
CA PRO A 34 10.79 10.51 -2.18
C PRO A 34 11.38 9.26 -1.51
N LYS A 35 11.13 9.06 -0.21
CA LYS A 35 11.67 7.93 0.57
C LYS A 35 10.83 6.65 0.43
N ALA A 36 9.65 6.71 -0.18
CA ALA A 36 8.76 5.58 -0.29
C ALA A 36 8.53 5.18 -1.76
N PRO A 37 8.67 3.90 -2.11
CA PRO A 37 8.35 3.43 -3.46
C PRO A 37 6.85 3.54 -3.71
N LEU A 38 6.48 4.01 -4.89
CA LEU A 38 5.08 4.05 -5.32
C LEU A 38 4.67 2.72 -5.93
N CYS A 39 3.59 2.14 -5.42
CA CYS A 39 2.83 1.08 -6.06
C CYS A 39 1.36 1.40 -5.80
N SER A 40 0.79 2.25 -6.63
CA SER A 40 -0.50 2.85 -6.34
C SER A 40 -1.67 1.98 -6.75
N TYR A 41 -2.60 1.80 -5.81
CA TYR A 41 -3.95 1.33 -6.03
C TYR A 41 -4.92 2.36 -5.44
N THR A 42 -5.13 3.43 -6.18
CA THR A 42 -5.98 4.55 -5.76
C THR A 42 -6.89 4.98 -6.91
N ASN A 43 -7.79 5.90 -6.62
CA ASN A 43 -8.62 6.51 -7.67
C ASN A 43 -7.71 7.20 -8.70
N PRO A 44 -7.85 6.93 -10.02
CA PRO A 44 -6.99 7.52 -11.05
C PRO A 44 -7.08 9.04 -11.13
N TYR A 45 -8.10 9.64 -10.53
CA TYR A 45 -8.25 11.10 -10.42
C TYR A 45 -7.57 11.68 -9.16
N SER A 46 -6.94 10.89 -8.31
CA SER A 46 -6.10 11.37 -7.19
C SER A 46 -4.77 11.94 -7.71
N ARG A 47 -4.84 13.00 -8.52
CA ARG A 47 -3.71 13.60 -9.27
C ARG A 47 -3.11 14.84 -8.59
N GLY A 48 -3.65 15.23 -7.42
CA GLY A 48 -3.15 16.36 -6.64
C GLY A 48 -3.56 17.71 -7.18
N ASP A 49 -4.68 17.83 -7.87
CA ASP A 49 -5.06 19.08 -8.52
C ASP A 49 -5.34 20.20 -7.50
N GLY A 50 -5.99 19.88 -6.38
CA GLY A 50 -6.15 20.86 -5.30
C GLY A 50 -4.84 21.25 -4.62
N LEU A 51 -3.86 20.32 -4.50
CA LEU A 51 -2.52 20.67 -4.03
C LEU A 51 -1.83 21.63 -4.99
N LYS A 52 -1.86 21.34 -6.31
CA LYS A 52 -1.27 22.20 -7.34
C LYS A 52 -1.88 23.58 -7.30
N ALA A 53 -3.22 23.68 -7.27
CA ALA A 53 -3.93 24.94 -7.19
C ALA A 53 -3.56 25.74 -5.93
N ALA A 54 -3.49 25.08 -4.76
CA ALA A 54 -3.11 25.76 -3.52
C ALA A 54 -1.65 26.25 -3.53
N VAL A 55 -0.73 25.51 -4.15
CA VAL A 55 0.68 25.91 -4.27
C VAL A 55 0.84 27.20 -5.09
N THR A 56 -0.01 27.48 -6.07
CA THR A 56 0.00 28.77 -6.79
C THR A 56 -0.32 29.97 -5.89
N LEU A 57 -0.97 29.71 -4.74
CA LEU A 57 -1.26 30.68 -3.69
C LEU A 57 -0.26 30.63 -2.53
N ASP A 58 0.94 30.11 -2.76
CA ASP A 58 2.00 29.94 -1.76
C ASP A 58 1.66 28.96 -0.62
N ALA A 59 0.69 28.03 -0.79
CA ALA A 59 0.35 27.07 0.24
C ALA A 59 1.53 26.15 0.58
N ARG A 60 1.67 25.84 1.87
CA ARG A 60 2.67 24.91 2.39
C ARG A 60 2.15 23.48 2.32
N ILE A 61 2.97 22.56 1.82
CA ILE A 61 2.78 21.11 1.89
C ILE A 61 3.76 20.55 2.91
N ASP A 62 3.30 19.66 3.77
CA ASP A 62 4.13 19.00 4.78
C ASP A 62 3.74 17.52 4.99
N ARG A 63 4.45 16.83 5.93
CA ARG A 63 4.18 15.44 6.34
C ARG A 63 4.48 14.34 5.34
N GLY A 64 5.23 14.59 4.28
CA GLY A 64 5.63 13.58 3.30
C GLY A 64 6.55 12.48 3.85
N ASP A 65 7.19 12.72 5.01
CA ASP A 65 8.03 11.73 5.69
C ASP A 65 7.24 10.70 6.53
N TYR A 66 5.96 10.95 6.76
CA TYR A 66 5.07 10.09 7.53
C TYR A 66 4.32 9.16 6.61
N PHE A 67 4.91 8.00 6.35
CA PHE A 67 4.37 7.04 5.40
C PHE A 67 4.49 5.61 5.91
N LEU A 68 3.40 4.84 5.76
CA LEU A 68 3.35 3.40 5.92
C LEU A 68 2.56 2.81 4.76
N ASN A 69 3.13 1.80 4.09
CA ASN A 69 2.45 1.10 3.00
C ASN A 69 1.34 0.22 3.54
N THR A 70 0.26 0.10 2.79
CA THR A 70 -0.73 -0.96 3.00
C THR A 70 -0.16 -2.31 2.55
N PHE A 71 -0.43 -3.34 3.30
CA PHE A 71 0.03 -4.71 3.08
C PHE A 71 -0.93 -5.48 2.20
N ALA A 72 -0.57 -6.10 1.12
CA ALA A 72 0.52 -5.96 0.18
C ALA A 72 -0.05 -6.17 -1.22
N GLY A 73 0.72 -5.94 -2.27
CA GLY A 73 0.26 -6.17 -3.63
C GLY A 73 1.39 -6.29 -4.63
N TYR A 74 1.07 -6.12 -5.90
CA TYR A 74 2.01 -6.17 -7.01
C TYR A 74 1.63 -5.11 -8.06
N ARG A 75 2.53 -4.82 -9.00
CA ARG A 75 2.20 -4.00 -10.18
C ARG A 75 1.67 -4.89 -11.29
N GLU A 76 0.55 -4.51 -11.91
CA GLU A 76 0.02 -5.17 -13.10
C GLU A 76 0.94 -4.91 -14.31
N ASP A 77 1.39 -3.67 -14.47
CA ASP A 77 2.47 -3.29 -15.37
C ASP A 77 3.71 -2.94 -14.53
N ALA A 78 4.83 -3.66 -14.76
CA ALA A 78 6.06 -3.44 -14.02
C ALA A 78 6.64 -2.02 -14.23
N ALA A 79 6.39 -1.40 -15.38
CA ALA A 79 6.85 -0.07 -15.73
C ALA A 79 5.97 1.04 -15.14
N ASP A 80 4.69 0.75 -14.87
CA ASP A 80 3.75 1.74 -14.34
C ASP A 80 3.59 1.62 -12.81
N PRO A 81 4.12 2.57 -12.03
CA PRO A 81 3.97 2.58 -10.58
C PRO A 81 2.52 2.83 -10.12
N THR A 82 1.62 3.23 -11.02
CA THR A 82 0.20 3.47 -10.71
C THR A 82 -0.69 2.27 -11.02
N SER A 83 -0.13 1.18 -11.54
CA SER A 83 -0.82 -0.06 -11.89
C SER A 83 -0.93 -1.07 -10.74
N GLY A 84 -0.87 -0.63 -9.49
CA GLY A 84 -0.93 -1.49 -8.30
C GLY A 84 -2.18 -2.36 -8.26
N ARG A 85 -2.03 -3.59 -7.73
CA ARG A 85 -3.12 -4.54 -7.45
C ARG A 85 -2.93 -5.11 -6.06
N PHE A 86 -4.00 -5.22 -5.29
CA PHE A 86 -3.98 -5.88 -3.98
C PHE A 86 -3.82 -7.39 -4.09
N LEU A 87 -3.17 -7.96 -3.09
CA LEU A 87 -3.21 -9.39 -2.78
C LEU A 87 -4.08 -9.63 -1.53
N LEU A 88 -4.89 -10.67 -1.58
CA LEU A 88 -5.82 -11.05 -0.50
C LEU A 88 -5.08 -11.79 0.62
N LEU A 89 -4.31 -11.05 1.40
CA LEU A 89 -3.44 -11.57 2.46
C LEU A 89 -3.94 -11.25 3.88
N SER A 90 -5.20 -10.87 4.02
CA SER A 90 -5.78 -10.63 5.35
C SER A 90 -6.11 -11.96 6.04
N PRO A 91 -5.48 -12.29 7.19
CA PRO A 91 -5.74 -13.54 7.91
C PRO A 91 -7.18 -13.71 8.39
N GLY A 92 -7.89 -12.59 8.60
CA GLY A 92 -9.32 -12.60 8.95
C GLY A 92 -10.25 -12.98 7.79
N ALA A 93 -9.81 -12.79 6.55
CA ALA A 93 -10.59 -13.14 5.36
C ALA A 93 -10.16 -14.48 4.74
N ARG A 94 -8.89 -14.85 4.88
CA ARG A 94 -8.29 -16.05 4.29
C ARG A 94 -7.15 -16.57 5.14
N LYS A 95 -7.11 -17.89 5.41
CA LYS A 95 -5.94 -18.52 6.02
C LYS A 95 -4.72 -18.37 5.10
N VAL A 96 -3.60 -17.89 5.66
CA VAL A 96 -2.34 -17.70 4.92
C VAL A 96 -1.59 -19.03 4.91
N TRP A 97 -1.58 -19.72 3.78
CA TRP A 97 -0.91 -21.01 3.58
C TRP A 97 0.56 -20.82 3.17
N GLU A 98 0.86 -19.70 2.56
CA GLU A 98 2.15 -19.31 2.00
C GLU A 98 3.13 -18.88 3.11
N ILE A 99 4.41 -18.81 2.76
CA ILE A 99 5.42 -18.10 3.57
C ILE A 99 5.90 -16.84 2.84
N PHE A 100 6.32 -15.84 3.61
CA PHE A 100 6.83 -14.59 3.07
C PHE A 100 8.33 -14.48 3.34
N VAL A 101 9.11 -14.21 2.30
CA VAL A 101 10.56 -14.07 2.42
C VAL A 101 11.03 -12.70 1.91
N ASP A 102 12.08 -12.21 2.52
CA ASP A 102 12.79 -11.00 2.11
C ASP A 102 13.66 -11.25 0.86
N ARG A 103 14.38 -10.22 0.40
CA ARG A 103 15.32 -10.31 -0.72
C ARG A 103 16.53 -11.21 -0.45
N ARG A 104 16.72 -11.68 0.78
CA ARG A 104 17.74 -12.67 1.17
C ARG A 104 17.19 -14.09 1.22
N GLY A 105 15.92 -14.29 0.88
CA GLY A 105 15.24 -15.58 0.94
C GLY A 105 14.94 -16.08 2.36
N ARG A 106 14.80 -15.18 3.34
CA ARG A 106 14.54 -15.48 4.75
C ARG A 106 13.16 -14.98 5.15
N ARG A 107 12.43 -15.75 5.93
CA ARG A 107 11.20 -15.27 6.58
C ARG A 107 11.54 -14.14 7.54
N PHE A 108 10.68 -13.15 7.64
CA PHE A 108 10.93 -11.93 8.41
C PHE A 108 9.76 -11.51 9.29
N MET A 109 8.66 -12.25 9.30
CA MET A 109 7.46 -11.95 10.07
C MET A 109 6.59 -13.19 10.28
N GLN A 110 5.67 -13.10 11.23
CA GLN A 110 4.54 -14.03 11.35
C GLN A 110 3.52 -13.69 10.23
N GLU A 111 3.38 -14.54 9.23
CA GLU A 111 2.57 -14.27 8.03
C GLU A 111 1.08 -14.13 8.32
N ASP A 112 0.59 -14.84 9.31
CA ASP A 112 -0.81 -14.87 9.75
C ASP A 112 -1.08 -14.03 11.01
N HIS A 113 -0.18 -13.13 11.38
CA HIS A 113 -0.39 -12.22 12.50
C HIS A 113 -1.65 -11.37 12.28
N PRO A 114 -2.59 -11.30 13.26
CA PRO A 114 -3.88 -10.62 13.06
C PRO A 114 -3.77 -9.10 12.92
N SER A 115 -2.75 -8.48 13.52
CA SER A 115 -2.56 -7.03 13.44
C SER A 115 -2.08 -6.61 12.05
N ILE A 116 -2.84 -5.75 11.41
CA ILE A 116 -2.48 -5.12 10.13
C ILE A 116 -1.24 -4.24 10.32
N ASP A 117 -1.20 -3.42 11.37
CA ASP A 117 -0.06 -2.52 11.66
C ASP A 117 1.26 -3.30 11.85
N TYR A 118 1.23 -4.46 12.52
CA TYR A 118 2.40 -5.33 12.64
C TYR A 118 2.93 -5.76 11.25
N ARG A 119 2.05 -6.25 10.38
CA ARG A 119 2.44 -6.78 9.06
C ARG A 119 2.92 -5.65 8.13
N GLU A 120 2.26 -4.49 8.16
CA GLU A 120 2.68 -3.31 7.39
C GLU A 120 4.05 -2.81 7.83
N ARG A 121 4.32 -2.72 9.15
CA ARG A 121 5.63 -2.33 9.68
C ARG A 121 6.72 -3.34 9.35
N ALA A 122 6.42 -4.64 9.46
CA ALA A 122 7.37 -5.68 9.09
C ALA A 122 7.76 -5.60 7.62
N LEU A 123 6.79 -5.36 6.72
CA LEU A 123 7.06 -5.16 5.29
C LEU A 123 7.78 -3.83 5.04
N PHE A 124 7.39 -2.75 5.71
CA PHE A 124 8.02 -1.44 5.57
C PHE A 124 9.49 -1.44 5.96
N SER A 125 9.89 -2.30 6.89
CA SER A 125 11.31 -2.48 7.28
C SER A 125 12.14 -3.20 6.22
N GLN A 126 11.51 -3.84 5.22
CA GLN A 126 12.23 -4.51 4.15
C GLN A 126 12.70 -3.55 3.06
N ALA A 127 13.85 -3.85 2.46
CA ALA A 127 14.43 -3.03 1.39
C ALA A 127 13.44 -2.87 0.22
N GLY A 128 13.08 -1.62 -0.11
CA GLY A 128 12.11 -1.29 -1.14
C GLY A 128 10.68 -1.71 -0.82
N THR A 129 10.37 -1.96 0.47
CA THR A 129 9.07 -2.47 0.93
C THR A 129 8.59 -3.69 0.14
N ALA A 130 9.53 -4.58 -0.21
CA ALA A 130 9.30 -5.71 -1.10
C ALA A 130 9.52 -7.05 -0.40
N MET A 131 8.77 -8.07 -0.85
CA MET A 131 8.87 -9.45 -0.38
C MET A 131 8.55 -10.42 -1.51
N HIS A 132 8.83 -11.71 -1.28
CA HIS A 132 8.38 -12.80 -2.13
C HIS A 132 7.45 -13.71 -1.34
N ILE A 133 6.29 -13.99 -1.91
CA ILE A 133 5.31 -14.94 -1.37
C ILE A 133 5.62 -16.28 -2.01
N ILE A 134 5.96 -17.29 -1.20
CA ILE A 134 6.40 -18.60 -1.68
C ILE A 134 5.30 -19.63 -1.44
N LEU A 135 5.01 -20.41 -2.46
CA LEU A 135 4.05 -21.51 -2.43
C LEU A 135 4.48 -22.64 -3.40
N ASP A 136 3.85 -23.79 -3.25
CA ASP A 136 4.05 -24.94 -4.13
C ASP A 136 2.77 -25.34 -4.87
N GLU A 137 2.84 -26.36 -5.71
CA GLU A 137 1.68 -26.89 -6.44
C GLU A 137 0.55 -27.31 -5.51
N GLY A 138 0.89 -27.89 -4.36
CA GLY A 138 -0.10 -28.33 -3.40
C GLY A 138 -0.87 -27.19 -2.75
N ILE A 139 -0.20 -26.08 -2.44
CA ILE A 139 -0.84 -24.85 -1.95
C ILE A 139 -1.67 -24.20 -3.08
N LEU A 140 -1.09 -24.06 -4.27
CA LEU A 140 -1.76 -23.44 -5.42
C LEU A 140 -3.07 -24.14 -5.80
N GLN A 141 -3.15 -25.46 -5.63
CA GLN A 141 -4.35 -26.23 -5.95
C GLN A 141 -5.45 -26.15 -4.87
N ASN A 142 -5.08 -25.99 -3.61
CA ASN A 142 -6.00 -26.15 -2.49
C ASN A 142 -6.33 -24.84 -1.75
N ALA A 143 -5.46 -23.85 -1.80
CA ALA A 143 -5.72 -22.55 -1.18
C ALA A 143 -6.57 -21.64 -2.09
N ALA A 144 -7.36 -20.76 -1.49
CA ALA A 144 -8.06 -19.72 -2.23
C ALA A 144 -7.05 -18.79 -2.95
N PRO A 145 -7.40 -18.25 -4.13
CA PRO A 145 -6.57 -17.29 -4.86
C PRO A 145 -6.15 -16.10 -3.99
N LEU A 146 -4.96 -15.56 -4.26
CA LEU A 146 -4.47 -14.33 -3.64
C LEU A 146 -4.92 -13.06 -4.39
N THR A 147 -5.62 -13.20 -5.49
CA THR A 147 -6.21 -12.12 -6.29
C THR A 147 -7.74 -12.22 -6.27
N LEU A 148 -8.42 -11.18 -6.75
CA LEU A 148 -9.88 -11.19 -6.90
C LEU A 148 -10.37 -12.03 -8.09
N GLU A 149 -9.45 -12.58 -8.87
CA GLU A 149 -9.75 -13.41 -10.03
C GLU A 149 -10.21 -14.81 -9.59
N ASP A 150 -10.89 -15.51 -10.49
CA ASP A 150 -11.16 -16.93 -10.30
C ASP A 150 -9.86 -17.78 -10.28
N ALA A 151 -9.97 -19.01 -9.78
CA ALA A 151 -8.81 -19.86 -9.59
C ALA A 151 -8.08 -20.20 -10.91
N THR A 152 -8.77 -20.25 -12.03
CA THR A 152 -8.19 -20.56 -13.36
C THR A 152 -7.37 -19.38 -13.85
N ALA A 153 -7.91 -18.18 -13.83
CA ALA A 153 -7.22 -16.96 -14.21
C ALA A 153 -6.01 -16.69 -13.30
N TYR A 154 -6.16 -16.86 -11.97
CA TYR A 154 -5.07 -16.74 -11.01
C TYR A 154 -3.92 -17.69 -11.31
N ARG A 155 -4.20 -18.98 -11.54
CA ARG A 155 -3.17 -19.97 -11.88
C ARG A 155 -2.49 -19.69 -13.22
N ALA A 156 -3.23 -19.18 -14.20
CA ALA A 156 -2.69 -18.83 -15.51
C ALA A 156 -1.67 -17.69 -15.49
N ARG A 157 -1.64 -16.86 -14.43
CA ARG A 157 -0.63 -15.80 -14.28
C ARG A 157 0.77 -16.34 -14.07
N PHE A 158 0.92 -17.48 -13.39
CA PHE A 158 2.24 -18.03 -13.06
C PHE A 158 3.04 -18.45 -14.30
N GLY A 159 4.20 -17.83 -14.47
CA GLY A 159 5.08 -18.00 -15.63
C GLY A 159 4.70 -17.15 -16.85
N ARG A 160 3.64 -16.35 -16.77
CA ARG A 160 3.22 -15.40 -17.81
C ARG A 160 3.34 -13.94 -17.36
N HIS A 161 2.93 -13.63 -16.15
CA HIS A 161 3.02 -12.28 -15.60
C HIS A 161 4.36 -12.08 -14.86
N PRO A 162 5.05 -10.94 -15.01
CA PRO A 162 6.39 -10.70 -14.42
C PRO A 162 6.48 -10.85 -12.90
N ALA A 163 5.37 -10.57 -12.17
CA ALA A 163 5.31 -10.76 -10.73
C ALA A 163 5.02 -12.21 -10.30
N PHE A 164 4.51 -13.08 -11.19
CA PHE A 164 4.06 -14.44 -10.88
C PHE A 164 5.03 -15.48 -11.43
N ILE A 165 5.92 -15.94 -10.60
CA ILE A 165 7.04 -16.82 -10.98
C ILE A 165 6.66 -18.30 -10.84
N LYS A 166 7.06 -19.12 -11.82
CA LYS A 166 6.95 -20.58 -11.81
C LYS A 166 8.33 -21.19 -12.02
N ALA A 167 8.65 -22.25 -11.28
CA ALA A 167 9.92 -22.98 -11.35
C ALA A 167 9.73 -24.47 -11.09
N ARG A 168 10.59 -25.31 -11.66
CA ARG A 168 10.56 -26.77 -11.46
C ARG A 168 11.20 -27.18 -10.13
N THR A 169 12.15 -26.38 -9.63
CA THR A 169 12.89 -26.65 -8.40
C THR A 169 13.00 -25.39 -7.55
N ILE A 170 13.27 -25.56 -6.23
CA ILE A 170 13.53 -24.44 -5.31
C ILE A 170 14.74 -23.61 -5.78
N ASP A 171 15.75 -24.25 -6.33
CA ASP A 171 16.94 -23.57 -6.86
C ASP A 171 16.65 -22.69 -8.07
N GLU A 172 15.83 -23.20 -8.98
CA GLU A 172 15.39 -22.40 -10.12
C GLU A 172 14.53 -21.23 -9.64
N LEU A 173 13.66 -21.47 -8.65
CA LEU A 173 12.85 -20.41 -8.05
C LEU A 173 13.72 -19.33 -7.43
N ALA A 174 14.71 -19.71 -6.63
CA ALA A 174 15.64 -18.78 -5.99
C ALA A 174 16.38 -17.91 -7.01
N ARG A 175 16.90 -18.54 -8.09
CA ARG A 175 17.57 -17.80 -9.19
C ARG A 175 16.64 -16.82 -9.89
N LYS A 176 15.39 -17.21 -10.19
CA LYS A 176 14.37 -16.32 -10.81
C LYS A 176 13.95 -15.15 -9.91
N LEU A 177 14.06 -15.33 -8.59
CA LEU A 177 13.77 -14.29 -7.60
C LEU A 177 14.98 -13.41 -7.27
N ASP A 178 16.17 -13.77 -7.76
CA ASP A 178 17.44 -13.14 -7.38
C ASP A 178 17.69 -13.19 -5.86
N VAL A 179 17.44 -14.36 -5.25
CA VAL A 179 17.72 -14.61 -3.83
C VAL A 179 18.75 -15.73 -3.67
N PRO A 180 19.58 -15.73 -2.61
CA PRO A 180 20.56 -16.78 -2.37
C PRO A 180 19.90 -18.16 -2.25
N VAL A 181 20.27 -19.10 -3.13
CA VAL A 181 19.70 -20.46 -3.22
C VAL A 181 19.77 -21.19 -1.88
N GLY A 182 20.92 -21.14 -1.20
CA GLY A 182 21.11 -21.77 0.10
C GLY A 182 20.17 -21.23 1.19
N ASN A 183 19.89 -19.93 1.17
CA ASN A 183 18.96 -19.33 2.11
C ASN A 183 17.52 -19.80 1.86
N LEU A 184 17.04 -19.75 0.62
CA LEU A 184 15.68 -20.18 0.30
C LEU A 184 15.47 -21.66 0.62
N ARG A 185 16.44 -22.54 0.27
CA ARG A 185 16.40 -23.97 0.66
C ARG A 185 16.28 -24.12 2.19
N LYS A 186 17.14 -23.43 2.94
CA LYS A 186 17.14 -23.48 4.42
C LYS A 186 15.80 -23.00 4.98
N THR A 187 15.28 -21.89 4.48
CA THR A 187 13.99 -21.32 4.90
C THR A 187 12.84 -22.30 4.68
N ILE A 188 12.74 -22.90 3.49
CA ILE A 188 11.69 -23.89 3.19
C ILE A 188 11.85 -25.14 4.06
N ALA A 189 13.08 -25.65 4.25
CA ALA A 189 13.33 -26.78 5.13
C ALA A 189 12.97 -26.49 6.59
N GLN A 190 13.25 -25.29 7.10
CA GLN A 190 12.87 -24.86 8.45
C GLN A 190 11.35 -24.76 8.59
N TYR A 191 10.66 -24.15 7.63
CA TYR A 191 9.20 -24.10 7.60
C TYR A 191 8.57 -25.50 7.57
N ASN A 192 9.08 -26.41 6.73
CA ASN A 192 8.57 -27.77 6.65
C ASN A 192 8.72 -28.53 7.98
N ARG A 193 9.85 -28.34 8.68
CA ARG A 193 10.02 -28.90 10.05
C ARG A 193 9.02 -28.31 11.05
N ALA A 194 8.69 -27.01 10.91
CA ALA A 194 7.67 -26.40 11.76
C ALA A 194 6.28 -26.98 11.50
N VAL A 195 5.96 -27.30 10.24
CA VAL A 195 4.71 -28.01 9.87
C VAL A 195 4.68 -29.39 10.50
N ASP A 196 5.78 -30.18 10.38
CA ASP A 196 5.86 -31.53 10.96
C ASP A 196 5.76 -31.55 12.48
N ALA A 197 6.29 -30.49 13.13
CA ALA A 197 6.23 -30.30 14.58
C ALA A 197 4.96 -29.61 15.09
N GLU A 198 4.07 -29.19 14.18
CA GLU A 198 2.89 -28.37 14.48
C GLU A 198 3.23 -27.08 15.28
N LEU A 199 4.47 -26.61 15.18
CA LEU A 199 4.97 -25.48 15.97
C LEU A 199 6.04 -24.70 15.20
N ASP A 200 5.76 -23.44 14.88
CA ASP A 200 6.72 -22.49 14.30
C ASP A 200 7.40 -21.65 15.39
N ARG A 201 8.56 -22.09 15.85
CA ARG A 201 9.36 -21.37 16.88
C ARG A 201 10.10 -20.16 16.30
N GLU A 202 10.24 -20.06 14.97
CA GLU A 202 11.03 -19.02 14.33
C GLU A 202 10.23 -17.73 14.13
N GLN A 203 9.01 -17.83 13.62
CA GLN A 203 8.17 -16.67 13.29
C GLN A 203 6.79 -16.70 13.99
N GLY A 204 6.43 -17.80 14.62
CA GLY A 204 5.17 -17.92 15.36
C GLY A 204 3.93 -18.12 14.49
N LYS A 205 4.09 -18.54 13.21
CA LYS A 205 2.97 -18.81 12.31
C LYS A 205 2.04 -19.87 12.92
N GLN A 206 0.74 -19.58 12.95
CA GLN A 206 -0.28 -20.44 13.54
C GLN A 206 -0.88 -21.42 12.50
N PHE A 207 -1.04 -20.99 11.25
CA PHE A 207 -1.61 -21.84 10.20
C PHE A 207 -0.53 -22.64 9.49
N LEU A 208 -0.10 -23.75 10.11
CA LEU A 208 0.88 -24.70 9.58
C LEU A 208 0.15 -25.81 8.81
N ILE A 209 -0.48 -25.47 7.67
CA ILE A 209 -1.47 -26.32 7.00
C ILE A 209 -0.80 -27.44 6.19
N ARG A 210 0.32 -27.14 5.51
CA ARG A 210 1.06 -28.12 4.72
C ARG A 210 2.47 -27.66 4.43
N ARG A 211 3.32 -28.64 4.12
CA ARG A 211 4.70 -28.46 3.66
C ARG A 211 4.76 -27.83 2.27
N ILE A 212 5.85 -27.15 1.98
CA ILE A 212 6.22 -26.67 0.65
C ILE A 212 7.23 -27.68 0.07
N GLU A 213 6.74 -28.65 -0.75
CA GLU A 213 7.57 -29.75 -1.26
C GLU A 213 7.13 -30.26 -2.62
N LYS A 214 5.91 -29.94 -3.09
CA LYS A 214 5.34 -30.47 -4.33
C LYS A 214 5.65 -29.54 -5.52
N ALA A 215 6.53 -29.96 -6.41
CA ALA A 215 6.80 -29.23 -7.64
C ALA A 215 5.55 -29.19 -8.56
N PRO A 216 5.39 -28.13 -9.40
CA PRO A 216 6.22 -26.93 -9.50
C PRO A 216 6.13 -26.03 -8.26
N PHE A 217 7.17 -25.19 -8.08
CA PHE A 217 7.23 -24.17 -7.06
C PHE A 217 6.89 -22.81 -7.66
N TYR A 218 6.30 -21.96 -6.85
CA TYR A 218 5.79 -20.67 -7.29
C TYR A 218 6.18 -19.56 -6.34
N ALA A 219 6.25 -18.35 -6.88
CA ALA A 219 6.36 -17.16 -6.05
C ALA A 219 5.58 -15.98 -6.65
N ILE A 220 5.14 -15.06 -5.78
CA ILE A 220 4.66 -13.74 -6.20
C ILE A 220 5.65 -12.71 -5.69
N LYS A 221 6.19 -11.87 -6.58
CA LYS A 221 6.97 -10.68 -6.24
C LYS A 221 6.00 -9.61 -5.76
N ALA A 222 5.92 -9.43 -4.46
CA ALA A 222 4.99 -8.51 -3.81
C ALA A 222 5.71 -7.31 -3.19
N GLN A 223 4.97 -6.24 -2.99
CA GLN A 223 5.44 -5.02 -2.34
C GLN A 223 4.31 -4.31 -1.60
N GLY A 224 4.68 -3.30 -0.79
CA GLY A 224 3.70 -2.44 -0.16
C GLY A 224 2.88 -1.66 -1.19
N ILE A 225 1.57 -1.54 -0.94
CA ILE A 225 0.62 -0.83 -1.79
C ILE A 225 0.37 0.57 -1.24
N THR A 226 0.28 1.54 -2.13
CA THR A 226 -0.10 2.91 -1.83
C THR A 226 -1.58 3.11 -2.15
N VAL A 227 -2.37 3.51 -1.15
CA VAL A 227 -3.80 3.79 -1.32
C VAL A 227 -4.15 5.24 -1.02
N VAL A 228 -3.29 5.94 -0.31
CA VAL A 228 -3.46 7.33 0.10
C VAL A 228 -2.15 8.09 0.01
N SER A 229 -2.23 9.42 -0.03
CA SER A 229 -1.07 10.31 -0.10
C SER A 229 -0.64 10.76 1.29
N PRO A 230 0.65 10.63 1.69
CA PRO A 230 1.10 11.02 3.02
C PRO A 230 1.24 12.53 3.20
N ALA A 231 1.81 13.25 2.24
CA ALA A 231 1.92 14.70 2.28
C ALA A 231 0.59 15.39 1.97
N GLY A 232 0.41 16.59 2.46
CA GLY A 232 -0.79 17.38 2.17
C GLY A 232 -0.67 18.84 2.60
N LEU A 233 -1.74 19.60 2.39
CA LEU A 233 -1.80 21.00 2.74
C LEU A 233 -1.67 21.20 4.26
N ALA A 234 -0.79 22.09 4.67
CA ALA A 234 -0.70 22.51 6.04
C ALA A 234 -1.91 23.37 6.40
N VAL A 235 -2.56 23.06 7.52
CA VAL A 235 -3.69 23.83 8.03
C VAL A 235 -3.52 24.15 9.51
N ASP A 236 -4.17 25.23 9.96
CA ASP A 236 -4.30 25.56 11.38
C ASP A 236 -5.46 24.80 12.05
N LYS A 237 -5.70 25.09 13.34
CA LYS A 237 -6.80 24.48 14.13
C LYS A 237 -8.21 24.82 13.59
N GLN A 238 -8.32 25.83 12.75
CA GLN A 238 -9.55 26.24 12.08
C GLN A 238 -9.68 25.69 10.66
N LEU A 239 -8.78 24.77 10.25
CA LEU A 239 -8.71 24.16 8.93
C LEU A 239 -8.44 25.17 7.79
N ARG A 240 -7.90 26.37 8.12
CA ARG A 240 -7.44 27.35 7.13
C ARG A 240 -6.09 26.88 6.58
N VAL A 241 -5.95 26.93 5.28
CA VAL A 241 -4.69 26.57 4.60
C VAL A 241 -3.59 27.57 4.97
N LEU A 242 -2.42 27.08 5.34
CA LEU A 242 -1.27 27.90 5.71
C LEU A 242 -0.34 28.08 4.51
N ASN A 243 0.19 29.30 4.34
CA ASN A 243 1.24 29.59 3.40
C ASN A 243 2.63 29.12 3.92
N ARG A 244 3.69 29.26 3.13
CA ARG A 244 5.05 28.87 3.51
C ARG A 244 5.58 29.60 4.75
N ALA A 245 5.10 30.84 4.99
CA ALA A 245 5.43 31.61 6.19
C ALA A 245 4.60 31.20 7.43
N GLY A 246 3.72 30.18 7.30
CA GLY A 246 2.86 29.70 8.40
C GLY A 246 1.64 30.58 8.69
N LYS A 247 1.33 31.54 7.82
CA LYS A 247 0.16 32.41 7.96
C LYS A 247 -1.03 31.83 7.19
N PRO A 248 -2.27 31.96 7.72
CA PRO A 248 -3.46 31.51 7.01
C PRO A 248 -3.68 32.29 5.69
N ILE A 249 -3.94 31.54 4.61
CA ILE A 249 -4.41 32.11 3.35
C ILE A 249 -5.89 32.49 3.54
N LYS A 250 -6.22 33.74 3.23
CA LYS A 250 -7.58 34.28 3.45
C LYS A 250 -8.62 33.48 2.68
N ASN A 251 -9.69 33.06 3.36
CA ASN A 251 -10.86 32.39 2.79
C ASN A 251 -10.57 31.03 2.11
N LEU A 252 -9.38 30.43 2.36
CA LEU A 252 -9.01 29.13 1.83
C LEU A 252 -8.93 28.09 2.97
N TYR A 253 -9.71 27.01 2.83
CA TYR A 253 -9.82 25.92 3.78
C TYR A 253 -9.54 24.59 3.09
N ALA A 254 -9.25 23.55 3.88
CA ALA A 254 -9.05 22.21 3.34
C ALA A 254 -9.53 21.13 4.33
N ALA A 255 -10.07 20.03 3.78
CA ALA A 255 -10.49 18.84 4.53
C ALA A 255 -10.29 17.57 3.71
N GLY A 256 -10.23 16.41 4.38
CA GLY A 256 -10.04 15.11 3.74
C GLY A 256 -8.60 14.84 3.36
N GLU A 257 -8.36 13.94 2.39
CA GLU A 257 -7.03 13.45 2.04
C GLU A 257 -6.10 14.54 1.48
N VAL A 258 -6.62 15.65 1.00
CA VAL A 258 -5.79 16.79 0.58
C VAL A 258 -4.91 17.35 1.71
N LEU A 259 -5.24 17.04 2.98
CA LEU A 259 -4.43 17.36 4.17
C LEU A 259 -3.25 16.40 4.36
N GLY A 260 -3.20 15.32 3.61
CA GLY A 260 -2.23 14.24 3.75
C GLY A 260 -2.53 13.26 4.88
N PHE A 261 -2.42 11.96 4.58
CA PHE A 261 -2.63 10.89 5.55
C PHE A 261 -1.58 10.89 6.66
N GLY A 262 -0.36 11.36 6.37
CA GLY A 262 0.69 11.55 7.37
C GLY A 262 0.31 12.50 8.51
N ARG A 263 -0.66 13.39 8.31
CA ARG A 263 -1.18 14.27 9.36
C ARG A 263 -2.15 13.57 10.30
N THR A 264 -2.95 12.63 9.80
CA THR A 264 -4.00 11.96 10.56
C THR A 264 -3.56 10.62 11.15
N SER A 265 -2.75 9.86 10.43
CA SER A 265 -2.30 8.51 10.83
C SER A 265 -0.81 8.44 11.20
N GLY A 266 0.01 9.37 10.69
CA GLY A 266 1.46 9.27 10.87
C GLY A 266 2.03 8.00 10.18
N ASN A 267 2.86 7.25 10.91
CA ASN A 267 3.47 5.99 10.47
C ASN A 267 2.79 4.76 11.08
N ALA A 268 1.47 4.80 11.31
CA ALA A 268 0.74 3.71 11.90
C ALA A 268 -0.54 3.41 11.12
N TYR A 269 -0.94 2.13 11.07
CA TYR A 269 -2.26 1.76 10.64
C TYR A 269 -3.24 1.90 11.82
N VAL A 270 -4.26 2.74 11.63
CA VAL A 270 -5.40 2.83 12.55
C VAL A 270 -6.67 2.85 11.72
N GLY A 271 -7.55 1.87 11.93
CA GLY A 271 -8.82 1.77 11.20
C GLY A 271 -9.67 3.03 11.36
N GLY A 272 -10.21 3.52 10.25
CA GLY A 272 -11.08 4.70 10.22
C GLY A 272 -10.38 6.05 10.06
N LEU A 273 -9.05 6.14 10.17
CA LEU A 273 -8.34 7.43 10.08
C LEU A 273 -8.32 8.08 8.68
N SER A 274 -8.81 7.40 7.65
CA SER A 274 -9.07 8.04 6.35
C SER A 274 -10.44 8.74 6.34
N LEU A 275 -11.48 8.02 6.75
CA LEU A 275 -12.87 8.47 6.64
C LEU A 275 -13.29 9.40 7.79
N THR A 276 -12.97 9.03 9.03
CA THR A 276 -13.41 9.77 10.22
C THR A 276 -12.93 11.23 10.22
N PRO A 277 -11.64 11.54 9.97
CA PRO A 277 -11.19 12.92 9.87
C PRO A 277 -11.85 13.68 8.71
N ALA A 278 -12.05 13.04 7.56
CA ALA A 278 -12.68 13.68 6.41
C ALA A 278 -14.11 14.14 6.73
N LEU A 279 -14.91 13.24 7.32
CA LEU A 279 -16.28 13.55 7.75
C LEU A 279 -16.32 14.60 8.87
N THR A 280 -15.47 14.45 9.90
CA THR A 280 -15.43 15.37 11.04
C THR A 280 -15.02 16.77 10.61
N PHE A 281 -13.95 16.89 9.82
CA PHE A 281 -13.48 18.20 9.34
C PHE A 281 -14.46 18.84 8.37
N GLY A 282 -15.10 18.03 7.51
CA GLY A 282 -16.17 18.50 6.63
C GLY A 282 -17.35 19.07 7.41
N LYS A 283 -17.79 18.36 8.48
CA LYS A 283 -18.86 18.85 9.38
C LYS A 283 -18.47 20.15 10.07
N LEU A 284 -17.29 20.21 10.70
CA LEU A 284 -16.78 21.40 11.38
C LEU A 284 -16.71 22.61 10.45
N LEU A 285 -16.27 22.42 9.21
CA LEU A 285 -16.24 23.49 8.21
C LEU A 285 -17.65 23.92 7.80
N GLY A 286 -18.58 22.99 7.61
CA GLY A 286 -19.97 23.28 7.29
C GLY A 286 -20.63 24.13 8.38
N GLU A 287 -20.52 23.72 9.63
CA GLU A 287 -21.04 24.47 10.80
C GLU A 287 -20.45 25.88 10.88
N LYS A 288 -19.14 26.02 10.66
CA LYS A 288 -18.43 27.30 10.75
C LYS A 288 -18.71 28.25 9.59
N LEU A 289 -18.76 27.73 8.35
CA LEU A 289 -18.82 28.57 7.14
C LEU A 289 -20.26 28.84 6.67
N LEU A 290 -21.22 28.01 7.11
CA LEU A 290 -22.64 28.14 6.78
C LEU A 290 -23.51 28.63 7.95
N SER A 291 -22.90 28.92 9.12
CA SER A 291 -23.63 29.59 10.19
C SER A 291 -24.00 31.01 9.74
N TRP A 292 -25.26 31.24 9.60
CA TRP A 292 -25.91 32.52 9.28
C TRP A 292 -26.02 33.43 10.48
#